data_03946e8b791bf9ba353534916d6d3c2b
#
_entry.id   03946e8b791bf9ba353534916d6d3c2b
#
_cell.length_a   1.000
_cell.length_b   1.000
_cell.length_c   1.000
_cell.angle_alpha   90.00
_cell.angle_beta   90.00
_cell.angle_gamma   90.00
#
_symmetry.space_group_name_H-M   'P 1'
#
loop_
_entity.id
_entity.type
_entity.pdbx_description
1 polymer ?
#
loop_
_entity_poly.entity_id
_entity_poly.type
_entity_poly.pdbx_seq_one_letter_code
_entity_poly.pdbx_strand_id
1 'polypeptide(L)'
;ETEIELTINKHKYLAFIIEDIVKVQANYNVAEAYRSAQKEAVLRAIDSDLAGLHASAGTNVAGGATVDDADMLAVVLALDLANVPQSERYGIVGAKVMGDLRAVNRYSVFDQTGKEGLAVSGKGLVTTAYGFELDMSNNVVDDTTNTHNLFFHKSAMSLALQLKPTYKMEDSVDYIGVKSVLHTIYGVAVERSAALVDLERNS
;
A
#
# COMPACT_ATOMS: atom_id res chain seq x y z
N GLU A 1 15.53 14.35 -23.27
CA GLU A 1 15.41 13.63 -21.98
C GLU A 1 14.50 14.46 -21.09
N THR A 2 13.48 13.83 -20.52
CA THR A 2 12.59 14.51 -19.56
C THR A 2 13.18 14.29 -18.18
N GLU A 3 13.60 15.36 -17.54
CA GLU A 3 14.09 15.31 -16.15
C GLU A 3 12.89 15.17 -15.20
N ILE A 4 12.99 14.24 -14.29
CA ILE A 4 11.96 14.01 -13.25
C ILE A 4 12.56 14.44 -11.92
N GLU A 5 11.97 15.46 -11.32
CA GLU A 5 12.38 15.94 -9.99
C GLU A 5 11.60 15.21 -8.89
N LEU A 6 12.32 14.57 -7.97
CA LEU A 6 11.74 13.99 -6.78
C LEU A 6 12.02 14.88 -5.58
N THR A 7 10.99 15.56 -5.10
CA THR A 7 11.11 16.49 -3.94
C THR A 7 10.92 15.75 -2.63
N ILE A 8 11.88 15.85 -1.72
CA ILE A 8 11.77 15.31 -0.36
C ILE A 8 11.16 16.37 0.55
N ASN A 9 9.85 16.29 0.74
CA ASN A 9 9.08 17.30 1.46
C ASN A 9 8.23 16.74 2.60
N LYS A 10 8.30 15.43 2.87
CA LYS A 10 7.48 14.77 3.88
C LYS A 10 8.31 14.43 5.12
N HIS A 11 7.99 15.08 6.23
CA HIS A 11 8.54 14.74 7.54
C HIS A 11 7.41 14.23 8.42
N LYS A 12 7.41 12.93 8.69
CA LYS A 12 6.44 12.27 9.58
C LYS A 12 7.11 11.93 10.89
N TYR A 13 6.41 12.19 11.98
CA TYR A 13 6.86 11.78 13.31
C TYR A 13 5.69 11.36 14.18
N LEU A 14 5.96 10.47 15.11
CA LEU A 14 5.02 10.04 16.14
C LEU A 14 5.73 9.99 17.48
N ALA A 15 5.17 10.69 18.47
CA ALA A 15 5.74 10.79 19.80
C ALA A 15 4.79 10.20 20.85
N PHE A 16 5.34 9.43 21.78
CA PHE A 16 4.63 8.96 22.98
C PHE A 16 5.44 9.29 24.22
N ILE A 17 4.72 9.47 25.32
CA ILE A 17 5.29 9.57 26.65
C ILE A 17 4.82 8.34 27.44
N ILE A 18 5.75 7.62 28.04
CA ILE A 18 5.49 6.46 28.87
C ILE A 18 5.85 6.83 30.29
N GLU A 19 4.85 7.03 31.14
CA GLU A 19 5.05 7.34 32.55
C GLU A 19 5.68 6.15 33.29
N ASP A 20 6.54 6.41 34.24
CA ASP A 20 7.21 5.36 35.02
C ASP A 20 6.22 4.52 35.83
N ILE A 21 5.13 5.11 36.30
CA ILE A 21 4.05 4.40 37.01
C ILE A 21 3.45 3.31 36.14
N VAL A 22 3.22 3.62 34.84
CA VAL A 22 2.66 2.65 33.87
C VAL A 22 3.62 1.49 33.65
N LYS A 23 4.92 1.75 33.61
CA LYS A 23 5.95 0.70 33.48
C LYS A 23 5.93 -0.28 34.66
N VAL A 24 5.76 0.24 35.88
CA VAL A 24 5.76 -0.58 37.11
C VAL A 24 4.46 -1.37 37.24
N GLN A 25 3.32 -0.81 36.83
CA GLN A 25 2.01 -1.45 36.97
C GLN A 25 1.68 -2.42 35.83
N ALA A 26 2.31 -2.27 34.67
CA ALA A 26 2.06 -3.15 33.53
C ALA A 26 2.75 -4.51 33.69
N ASN A 27 2.00 -5.56 33.42
CA ASN A 27 2.50 -6.95 33.47
C ASN A 27 3.20 -7.38 32.17
N TYR A 28 3.51 -6.43 31.27
CA TYR A 28 4.17 -6.64 29.99
C TYR A 28 5.07 -5.46 29.60
N ASN A 29 5.94 -5.66 28.63
CA ASN A 29 6.86 -4.62 28.16
C ASN A 29 6.12 -3.55 27.34
N VAL A 30 5.60 -2.55 28.05
CA VAL A 30 4.83 -1.42 27.48
C VAL A 30 5.64 -0.69 26.42
N ALA A 31 6.95 -0.47 26.66
CA ALA A 31 7.80 0.27 25.75
C ALA A 31 7.94 -0.42 24.37
N GLU A 32 7.99 -1.76 24.33
CA GLU A 32 8.07 -2.52 23.11
C GLU A 32 6.76 -2.51 22.33
N ALA A 33 5.62 -2.60 23.03
CA ALA A 33 4.30 -2.48 22.41
C ALA A 33 4.11 -1.09 21.75
N TYR A 34 4.50 -0.02 22.42
CA TYR A 34 4.44 1.33 21.85
C TYR A 34 5.39 1.51 20.65
N ARG A 35 6.61 0.93 20.70
CA ARG A 35 7.53 0.96 19.56
C ARG A 35 6.97 0.26 18.34
N SER A 36 6.35 -0.90 18.54
CA SER A 36 5.69 -1.64 17.45
C SER A 36 4.57 -0.82 16.82
N ALA A 37 3.70 -0.22 17.65
CA ALA A 37 2.62 0.65 17.19
C ALA A 37 3.14 1.90 16.46
N GLN A 38 4.22 2.53 16.94
CA GLN A 38 4.85 3.68 16.27
C GLN A 38 5.36 3.30 14.88
N LYS A 39 6.06 2.16 14.79
CA LYS A 39 6.60 1.66 13.52
C LYS A 39 5.47 1.41 12.52
N GLU A 40 4.42 0.72 12.95
CA GLU A 40 3.28 0.41 12.10
C GLU A 40 2.57 1.69 11.61
N ALA A 41 2.35 2.66 12.50
CA ALA A 41 1.70 3.91 12.14
C ALA A 41 2.51 4.74 11.12
N VAL A 42 3.84 4.79 11.27
CA VAL A 42 4.73 5.49 10.32
C VAL A 42 4.75 4.77 8.96
N LEU A 43 4.81 3.43 8.95
CA LEU A 43 4.75 2.67 7.71
C LEU A 43 3.41 2.85 6.99
N ARG A 44 2.30 2.81 7.71
CA ARG A 44 0.97 3.11 7.14
C ARG A 44 0.90 4.52 6.54
N ALA A 45 1.53 5.51 7.16
CA ALA A 45 1.56 6.86 6.63
C ALA A 45 2.35 6.93 5.31
N ILE A 46 3.45 6.18 5.17
CA ILE A 46 4.21 6.08 3.91
C ILE A 46 3.37 5.38 2.84
N ASP A 47 2.72 4.26 3.18
CA ASP A 47 1.87 3.51 2.25
C ASP A 47 0.68 4.35 1.77
N SER A 48 0.05 5.12 2.67
CA SER A 48 -1.04 6.03 2.33
C SER A 48 -0.58 7.16 1.39
N ASP A 49 0.63 7.69 1.62
CA ASP A 49 1.21 8.70 0.73
C ASP A 49 1.56 8.13 -0.66
N LEU A 50 1.98 6.86 -0.75
CA LEU A 50 2.18 6.16 -2.02
C LEU A 50 0.84 5.87 -2.71
N ALA A 51 -0.17 5.40 -1.96
CA ALA A 51 -1.52 5.19 -2.50
C ALA A 51 -2.13 6.48 -3.05
N GLY A 52 -1.84 7.63 -2.43
CA GLY A 52 -2.26 8.95 -2.91
C GLY A 52 -1.73 9.33 -4.29
N LEU A 53 -0.73 8.64 -4.82
CA LEU A 53 -0.23 8.85 -6.18
C LEU A 53 -1.20 8.38 -7.28
N HIS A 54 -2.32 7.72 -6.94
CA HIS A 54 -3.37 7.35 -7.89
C HIS A 54 -3.83 8.54 -8.74
N ALA A 55 -3.89 9.74 -8.14
CA ALA A 55 -4.27 10.96 -8.85
C ALA A 55 -3.34 11.34 -10.01
N SER A 56 -2.14 10.76 -10.06
CA SER A 56 -1.14 10.95 -11.12
C SER A 56 -1.03 9.73 -12.05
N ALA A 57 -1.99 8.80 -12.00
CA ALA A 57 -2.05 7.66 -12.91
C ALA A 57 -2.22 8.14 -14.35
N GLY A 58 -1.56 7.46 -15.28
CA GLY A 58 -1.68 7.79 -16.70
C GLY A 58 -2.99 7.30 -17.33
N THR A 59 -3.64 6.31 -16.71
CA THR A 59 -4.91 5.76 -17.15
C THR A 59 -5.76 5.39 -15.94
N ASN A 60 -7.06 5.73 -16.01
CA ASN A 60 -8.06 5.32 -15.03
C ASN A 60 -8.99 4.31 -15.71
N VAL A 61 -9.24 3.20 -15.03
CA VAL A 61 -10.19 2.17 -15.45
C VAL A 61 -11.36 2.15 -14.47
N ALA A 62 -12.56 2.40 -14.97
CA ALA A 62 -13.78 2.37 -14.15
C ALA A 62 -14.29 0.94 -14.01
N GLY A 63 -14.20 0.37 -12.82
CA GLY A 63 -14.59 -1.01 -12.50
C GLY A 63 -16.03 -1.15 -11.95
N GLY A 64 -16.87 -0.14 -12.05
CA GLY A 64 -18.27 -0.20 -11.60
C GLY A 64 -18.44 -0.53 -10.11
N ALA A 65 -19.58 -1.14 -9.75
CA ALA A 65 -19.90 -1.54 -8.37
C ALA A 65 -19.17 -2.83 -7.93
N THR A 66 -18.73 -3.64 -8.88
CA THR A 66 -17.94 -4.86 -8.67
C THR A 66 -16.88 -4.93 -9.74
N VAL A 67 -15.67 -5.30 -9.34
CA VAL A 67 -14.56 -5.51 -10.27
C VAL A 67 -14.61 -6.93 -10.81
N ASP A 68 -14.59 -7.05 -12.12
CA ASP A 68 -14.65 -8.34 -12.80
C ASP A 68 -13.42 -8.65 -13.65
N ASP A 69 -13.47 -9.75 -14.40
CA ASP A 69 -12.37 -10.20 -15.26
C ASP A 69 -12.12 -9.21 -16.43
N ALA A 70 -13.17 -8.54 -16.92
CA ALA A 70 -13.05 -7.57 -18.00
C ALA A 70 -12.29 -6.29 -17.54
N ASP A 71 -12.52 -5.86 -16.31
CA ASP A 71 -11.82 -4.73 -15.73
C ASP A 71 -10.32 -5.03 -15.59
N MET A 72 -9.98 -6.24 -15.13
CA MET A 72 -8.60 -6.69 -15.05
C MET A 72 -7.93 -6.76 -16.42
N LEU A 73 -8.64 -7.22 -17.45
CA LEU A 73 -8.16 -7.20 -18.84
C LEU A 73 -7.95 -5.77 -19.36
N ALA A 74 -8.82 -4.83 -18.99
CA ALA A 74 -8.67 -3.43 -19.35
C ALA A 74 -7.41 -2.81 -18.72
N VAL A 75 -7.09 -3.14 -17.47
CA VAL A 75 -5.86 -2.74 -16.79
C VAL A 75 -4.62 -3.28 -17.53
N VAL A 76 -4.63 -4.56 -17.89
CA VAL A 76 -3.53 -5.18 -18.67
C VAL A 76 -3.36 -4.47 -20.00
N LEU A 77 -4.46 -4.26 -20.73
CA LEU A 77 -4.46 -3.61 -22.03
C LEU A 77 -3.88 -2.19 -21.96
N ALA A 78 -4.23 -1.43 -20.92
CA ALA A 78 -3.71 -0.07 -20.72
C ALA A 78 -2.19 -0.05 -20.58
N LEU A 79 -1.61 -0.98 -19.82
CA LEU A 79 -0.15 -1.08 -19.68
C LEU A 79 0.54 -1.63 -20.95
N ASP A 80 -0.10 -2.54 -21.66
CA ASP A 80 0.47 -3.10 -22.90
C ASP A 80 0.48 -2.06 -24.00
N LEU A 81 -0.58 -1.24 -24.15
CA LEU A 81 -0.62 -0.11 -25.07
C LEU A 81 0.41 0.97 -24.73
N ALA A 82 0.76 1.12 -23.48
CA ALA A 82 1.81 2.03 -23.00
C ALA A 82 3.23 1.44 -23.18
N ASN A 83 3.38 0.26 -23.79
CA ASN A 83 4.65 -0.46 -23.95
C ASN A 83 5.40 -0.65 -22.62
N VAL A 84 4.68 -1.03 -21.58
CA VAL A 84 5.26 -1.35 -20.27
C VAL A 84 5.65 -2.82 -20.24
N PRO A 85 6.87 -3.18 -19.77
CA PRO A 85 7.29 -4.57 -19.67
C PRO A 85 6.27 -5.42 -18.88
N GLN A 86 6.13 -6.70 -19.27
CA GLN A 86 5.20 -7.62 -18.60
C GLN A 86 5.76 -8.22 -17.31
N SER A 87 7.05 -8.10 -17.08
CA SER A 87 7.71 -8.48 -15.83
C SER A 87 7.55 -7.37 -14.77
N GLU A 88 7.68 -7.71 -13.50
CA GLU A 88 7.69 -6.77 -12.37
C GLU A 88 6.43 -5.85 -12.33
N ARG A 89 5.27 -6.42 -12.65
CA ARG A 89 3.97 -5.75 -12.50
C ARG A 89 3.34 -6.12 -11.17
N TYR A 90 2.88 -5.13 -10.45
CA TYR A 90 2.29 -5.25 -9.10
C TYR A 90 0.90 -4.62 -9.09
N GLY A 91 0.03 -5.17 -8.23
CA GLY A 91 -1.29 -4.61 -7.98
C GLY A 91 -1.53 -4.49 -6.47
N ILE A 92 -1.87 -3.30 -6.00
CA ILE A 92 -2.31 -3.06 -4.64
C ILE A 92 -3.80 -2.81 -4.66
N VAL A 93 -4.56 -3.70 -4.05
CA VAL A 93 -6.01 -3.69 -4.09
C VAL A 93 -6.62 -3.62 -2.69
N GLY A 94 -7.74 -2.93 -2.57
CA GLY A 94 -8.53 -2.88 -1.36
C GLY A 94 -9.25 -4.19 -1.05
N ALA A 95 -9.72 -4.34 0.18
CA ALA A 95 -10.42 -5.54 0.63
C ALA A 95 -11.70 -5.82 -0.19
N LYS A 96 -12.41 -4.77 -0.62
CA LYS A 96 -13.63 -4.90 -1.46
C LYS A 96 -13.29 -5.53 -2.81
N VAL A 97 -12.27 -5.00 -3.50
CA VAL A 97 -11.80 -5.51 -4.81
C VAL A 97 -11.23 -6.93 -4.68
N MET A 98 -10.47 -7.20 -3.63
CA MET A 98 -9.99 -8.55 -3.37
C MET A 98 -11.16 -9.53 -3.15
N GLY A 99 -12.26 -9.09 -2.53
CA GLY A 99 -13.50 -9.86 -2.39
C GLY A 99 -14.15 -10.15 -3.74
N ASP A 100 -14.27 -9.14 -4.60
CA ASP A 100 -14.81 -9.26 -5.94
C ASP A 100 -13.99 -10.27 -6.79
N LEU A 101 -12.66 -10.14 -6.77
CA LEU A 101 -11.75 -11.05 -7.49
C LEU A 101 -11.86 -12.50 -7.02
N ARG A 102 -12.10 -12.74 -5.72
CA ARG A 102 -12.35 -14.09 -5.20
C ARG A 102 -13.65 -14.71 -5.73
N ALA A 103 -14.64 -13.88 -6.06
CA ALA A 103 -15.90 -14.33 -6.62
C ALA A 103 -15.77 -14.71 -8.10
N VAL A 104 -14.73 -14.26 -8.79
CA VAL A 104 -14.47 -14.61 -10.19
C VAL A 104 -13.96 -16.06 -10.26
N ASN A 105 -14.71 -16.92 -10.94
CA ASN A 105 -14.39 -18.35 -11.05
C ASN A 105 -12.99 -18.62 -11.64
N ARG A 106 -12.53 -17.75 -12.54
CA ARG A 106 -11.20 -17.86 -13.17
C ARG A 106 -10.05 -17.85 -12.15
N TYR A 107 -10.19 -17.17 -11.02
CA TYR A 107 -9.16 -17.10 -10.00
C TYR A 107 -9.40 -18.07 -8.85
N SER A 108 -10.64 -18.54 -8.67
CA SER A 108 -11.04 -19.32 -7.50
C SER A 108 -11.13 -20.82 -7.77
N VAL A 109 -11.41 -21.24 -9.02
CA VAL A 109 -11.69 -22.62 -9.38
C VAL A 109 -10.49 -23.29 -10.04
N PHE A 110 -10.06 -24.42 -9.52
CA PHE A 110 -8.93 -25.21 -10.03
C PHE A 110 -9.04 -25.54 -11.53
N ASP A 111 -10.21 -25.91 -11.98
CA ASP A 111 -10.47 -26.30 -13.38
C ASP A 111 -10.19 -25.18 -14.38
N GLN A 112 -10.31 -23.93 -13.95
CA GLN A 112 -10.09 -22.74 -14.80
C GLN A 112 -8.71 -22.13 -14.66
N THR A 113 -8.07 -22.28 -13.50
CA THR A 113 -6.73 -21.73 -13.26
C THR A 113 -5.62 -22.65 -13.78
N GLY A 114 -5.88 -23.92 -13.95
CA GLY A 114 -4.85 -24.95 -14.28
C GLY A 114 -3.76 -25.09 -13.21
N LYS A 115 -3.94 -24.47 -12.05
CA LYS A 115 -3.07 -24.48 -10.87
C LYS A 115 -3.92 -24.70 -9.63
N GLU A 116 -3.28 -24.76 -8.47
CA GLU A 116 -3.99 -24.83 -7.20
C GLU A 116 -4.97 -23.67 -7.05
N GLY A 117 -6.27 -23.98 -6.88
CA GLY A 117 -7.29 -23.00 -6.60
C GLY A 117 -7.10 -22.38 -5.22
N LEU A 118 -7.82 -21.28 -4.94
CA LEU A 118 -7.75 -20.55 -3.67
C LEU A 118 -7.90 -21.43 -2.43
N ALA A 119 -8.79 -22.43 -2.49
CA ALA A 119 -9.02 -23.37 -1.38
C ALA A 119 -7.82 -24.29 -1.11
N VAL A 120 -7.03 -24.62 -2.15
CA VAL A 120 -5.87 -25.50 -2.06
C VAL A 120 -4.61 -24.72 -1.67
N SER A 121 -4.46 -23.46 -2.11
CA SER A 121 -3.34 -22.62 -1.71
C SER A 121 -3.38 -22.23 -0.22
N GLY A 122 -4.50 -22.43 0.46
CA GLY A 122 -4.66 -22.20 1.90
C GLY A 122 -4.61 -20.73 2.34
N LYS A 123 -4.33 -19.80 1.44
CA LYS A 123 -4.19 -18.37 1.77
C LYS A 123 -5.47 -17.56 1.58
N GLY A 124 -6.46 -18.08 0.82
CA GLY A 124 -7.70 -17.38 0.55
C GLY A 124 -7.54 -16.02 -0.16
N LEU A 125 -6.37 -15.77 -0.76
CA LEU A 125 -6.05 -14.54 -1.46
C LEU A 125 -5.72 -14.85 -2.92
N VAL A 126 -6.19 -13.99 -3.84
CA VAL A 126 -5.70 -13.98 -5.21
C VAL A 126 -4.35 -13.28 -5.20
N THR A 127 -3.28 -14.06 -5.31
CA THR A 127 -1.89 -13.54 -5.24
C THR A 127 -1.33 -13.20 -6.61
N THR A 128 -1.90 -13.75 -7.67
CA THR A 128 -1.46 -13.47 -9.04
C THR A 128 -2.67 -13.45 -9.97
N ALA A 129 -2.77 -12.44 -10.81
CA ALA A 129 -3.76 -12.33 -11.87
C ALA A 129 -3.13 -11.64 -13.09
N TYR A 130 -3.24 -12.26 -14.27
CA TYR A 130 -2.74 -11.70 -15.55
C TYR A 130 -1.29 -11.18 -15.52
N GLY A 131 -0.42 -11.83 -14.77
CA GLY A 131 0.98 -11.43 -14.65
C GLY A 131 1.27 -10.36 -13.62
N PHE A 132 0.24 -9.88 -12.89
CA PHE A 132 0.43 -9.04 -11.72
C PHE A 132 0.62 -9.88 -10.46
N GLU A 133 1.53 -9.43 -9.59
CA GLU A 133 1.56 -9.85 -8.19
C GLU A 133 0.61 -8.94 -7.42
N LEU A 134 -0.40 -9.53 -6.77
CA LEU A 134 -1.45 -8.81 -6.06
C LEU A 134 -1.23 -8.85 -4.56
N ASP A 135 -1.23 -7.66 -3.95
CA ASP A 135 -1.25 -7.48 -2.51
C ASP A 135 -2.51 -6.74 -2.06
N MET A 136 -3.07 -7.17 -0.93
CA MET A 136 -4.22 -6.51 -0.33
C MET A 136 -3.77 -5.48 0.70
N SER A 137 -4.24 -4.25 0.55
CA SER A 137 -4.02 -3.19 1.52
C SER A 137 -5.30 -2.40 1.79
N ASN A 138 -5.56 -2.11 3.06
CA ASN A 138 -6.64 -1.20 3.46
C ASN A 138 -6.19 0.28 3.46
N ASN A 139 -4.93 0.56 3.08
CA ASN A 139 -4.42 1.92 2.93
C ASN A 139 -4.66 2.50 1.54
N VAL A 140 -5.37 1.78 0.66
CA VAL A 140 -5.85 2.32 -0.61
C VAL A 140 -6.75 3.53 -0.34
N VAL A 141 -6.72 4.50 -1.26
CA VAL A 141 -7.55 5.69 -1.11
C VAL A 141 -9.00 5.29 -1.38
N ASP A 142 -9.86 5.58 -0.41
CA ASP A 142 -11.32 5.43 -0.53
C ASP A 142 -11.90 6.84 -0.39
N ASP A 143 -12.35 7.43 -1.48
CA ASP A 143 -13.14 8.63 -1.45
C ASP A 143 -14.64 8.25 -1.30
N THR A 144 -15.51 9.22 -1.15
CA THR A 144 -16.94 8.94 -0.94
C THR A 144 -17.62 8.27 -2.15
N THR A 145 -16.96 8.20 -3.27
CA THR A 145 -17.50 7.70 -4.55
C THR A 145 -16.79 6.43 -4.99
N ASN A 146 -15.47 6.41 -4.93
CA ASN A 146 -14.65 5.32 -5.47
C ASN A 146 -13.56 4.88 -4.50
N THR A 147 -13.21 3.60 -4.59
CA THR A 147 -11.98 3.04 -4.00
C THR A 147 -10.94 2.92 -5.12
N HIS A 148 -9.77 3.53 -4.92
CA HIS A 148 -8.69 3.60 -5.91
C HIS A 148 -7.68 2.47 -5.71
N ASN A 149 -7.55 1.60 -6.69
CA ASN A 149 -6.68 0.44 -6.64
C ASN A 149 -5.57 0.60 -7.65
N LEU A 150 -4.32 0.46 -7.21
CA LEU A 150 -3.17 0.76 -8.03
C LEU A 150 -2.59 -0.48 -8.70
N PHE A 151 -2.46 -0.43 -10.01
CA PHE A 151 -1.74 -1.40 -10.82
C PHE A 151 -0.57 -0.72 -11.52
N PHE A 152 0.62 -1.22 -11.30
CA PHE A 152 1.82 -0.52 -11.75
C PHE A 152 2.97 -1.48 -12.06
N HIS A 153 3.87 -0.98 -12.89
CA HIS A 153 5.20 -1.58 -13.05
C HIS A 153 6.17 -0.91 -12.08
N LYS A 154 7.19 -1.62 -11.64
CA LYS A 154 8.20 -1.13 -10.70
C LYS A 154 8.80 0.25 -11.04
N SER A 155 8.90 0.61 -12.33
CA SER A 155 9.39 1.92 -12.78
C SER A 155 8.35 3.05 -12.76
N ALA A 156 7.13 2.81 -12.25
CA ALA A 156 6.08 3.82 -12.26
C ALA A 156 6.27 4.86 -11.17
N MET A 157 6.69 4.42 -9.99
CA MET A 157 6.77 5.24 -8.78
C MET A 157 8.10 5.08 -8.08
N SER A 158 8.56 6.15 -7.43
CA SER A 158 9.77 6.15 -6.60
C SER A 158 9.48 6.65 -5.19
N LEU A 159 10.14 6.02 -4.24
CA LEU A 159 10.23 6.43 -2.84
C LEU A 159 11.68 6.75 -2.51
N ALA A 160 11.98 8.00 -2.18
CA ALA A 160 13.29 8.41 -1.69
C ALA A 160 13.26 8.63 -0.18
N LEU A 161 14.01 7.83 0.56
CA LEU A 161 14.17 7.95 2.01
C LEU A 161 15.45 8.73 2.33
N GLN A 162 15.33 9.98 2.75
CA GLN A 162 16.46 10.77 3.23
C GLN A 162 16.87 10.34 4.63
N LEU A 163 15.86 10.12 5.49
CA LEU A 163 16.07 9.60 6.84
C LEU A 163 15.19 8.38 7.04
N LYS A 164 15.81 7.22 7.25
CA LYS A 164 15.08 6.00 7.63
C LYS A 164 14.37 6.20 8.97
N PRO A 165 13.25 5.50 9.23
CA PRO A 165 12.58 5.58 10.52
C PRO A 165 13.55 5.38 11.67
N THR A 166 13.77 6.44 12.43
CA THR A 166 14.78 6.49 13.50
C THR A 166 14.11 6.81 14.82
N TYR A 167 14.43 6.02 15.85
CA TYR A 167 13.97 6.24 17.21
C TYR A 167 14.88 7.21 17.96
N LYS A 168 14.24 8.13 18.70
CA LYS A 168 14.89 8.91 19.76
C LYS A 168 14.14 8.68 21.05
N MET A 169 14.85 8.47 22.13
CA MET A 169 14.30 8.29 23.47
C MET A 169 15.04 9.21 24.41
N GLU A 170 14.30 9.87 25.29
CA GLU A 170 14.84 10.79 26.30
C GLU A 170 13.98 10.69 27.55
N ASP A 171 14.64 10.67 28.71
CA ASP A 171 13.97 10.76 30.01
C ASP A 171 13.46 12.18 30.20
N SER A 172 12.18 12.31 30.51
CA SER A 172 11.54 13.60 30.74
C SER A 172 11.24 13.77 32.21
N VAL A 173 11.83 14.80 32.81
CA VAL A 173 11.61 15.17 34.21
C VAL A 173 10.21 15.79 34.41
N ASP A 174 9.72 16.49 33.39
CA ASP A 174 8.42 17.17 33.44
C ASP A 174 7.23 16.21 33.55
N TYR A 175 7.39 14.99 32.96
CA TYR A 175 6.32 13.98 32.92
C TYR A 175 6.64 12.73 33.73
N ILE A 176 7.76 12.70 34.45
CA ILE A 176 8.23 11.53 35.24
C ILE A 176 8.09 10.24 34.41
N GLY A 177 8.81 10.21 33.26
CA GLY A 177 8.72 9.11 32.29
C GLY A 177 9.66 9.26 31.11
N VAL A 178 9.57 8.35 30.16
CA VAL A 178 10.38 8.35 28.94
C VAL A 178 9.56 8.83 27.75
N LYS A 179 10.08 9.83 27.05
CA LYS A 179 9.54 10.29 25.76
C LYS A 179 10.20 9.50 24.64
N SER A 180 9.39 8.84 23.83
CA SER A 180 9.83 8.11 22.62
C SER A 180 9.30 8.82 21.37
N VAL A 181 10.19 9.11 20.44
CA VAL A 181 9.85 9.74 19.15
C VAL A 181 10.40 8.89 18.03
N LEU A 182 9.53 8.44 17.12
CA LEU A 182 9.92 7.86 15.85
C LEU A 182 9.70 8.90 14.76
N HIS A 183 10.71 9.17 13.94
CA HIS A 183 10.57 10.11 12.82
C HIS A 183 11.27 9.62 11.55
N THR A 184 10.75 10.07 10.41
CA THR A 184 11.27 9.76 9.08
C THR A 184 11.12 10.95 8.15
N ILE A 185 12.03 11.08 7.18
CA ILE A 185 11.98 12.12 6.14
C ILE A 185 12.07 11.41 4.79
N TYR A 186 11.09 11.66 3.92
CA TYR A 186 11.02 11.02 2.61
C TYR A 186 10.29 11.90 1.58
N GLY A 187 10.38 11.47 0.33
CA GLY A 187 9.60 11.98 -0.77
C GLY A 187 9.06 10.84 -1.61
N VAL A 188 7.91 11.05 -2.24
CA VAL A 188 7.31 10.12 -3.20
C VAL A 188 7.01 10.85 -4.50
N ALA A 189 7.24 10.21 -5.64
CA ALA A 189 6.93 10.77 -6.94
C ALA A 189 6.52 9.68 -7.93
N VAL A 190 5.74 10.05 -8.94
CA VAL A 190 5.48 9.22 -10.11
C VAL A 190 6.56 9.52 -11.14
N GLU A 191 7.34 8.52 -11.54
CA GLU A 191 8.38 8.65 -12.58
C GLU A 191 7.80 8.45 -13.97
N ARG A 192 6.93 7.46 -14.12
CA ARG A 192 6.31 7.14 -15.39
C ARG A 192 4.81 6.93 -15.20
N SER A 193 4.02 7.98 -15.40
CA SER A 193 2.55 7.94 -15.25
C SER A 193 1.90 6.88 -16.15
N ALA A 194 2.39 6.69 -17.37
CA ALA A 194 1.89 5.67 -18.29
C ALA A 194 2.08 4.22 -17.78
N ALA A 195 2.96 3.99 -16.79
CA ALA A 195 3.16 2.70 -16.17
C ALA A 195 2.38 2.53 -14.86
N LEU A 196 1.50 3.47 -14.54
CA LEU A 196 0.60 3.49 -13.39
C LEU A 196 -0.84 3.54 -13.89
N VAL A 197 -1.65 2.59 -13.49
CA VAL A 197 -3.09 2.52 -13.78
C VAL A 197 -3.86 2.53 -12.47
N ASP A 198 -4.88 3.37 -12.40
CA ASP A 198 -5.83 3.39 -11.29
C ASP A 198 -7.10 2.62 -11.70
N LEU A 199 -7.43 1.57 -10.95
CA LEU A 199 -8.68 0.84 -11.10
C LEU A 199 -9.67 1.36 -10.04
N GLU A 200 -10.66 2.10 -10.50
CA GLU A 200 -11.69 2.69 -9.66
C GLU A 200 -12.83 1.69 -9.46
N ARG A 201 -13.18 1.43 -8.22
CA ARG A 201 -14.36 0.67 -7.84
C ARG A 201 -15.34 1.58 -7.10
N ASN A 202 -16.59 1.61 -7.52
CA ASN A 202 -17.62 2.38 -6.83
C ASN A 202 -17.78 1.89 -5.38
N SER A 203 -17.87 2.82 -4.44
CA SER A 203 -17.92 2.58 -2.98
C SER A 203 -19.21 1.89 -2.53
#